data_8b9b5049c827196276232a56773a0758
#
_entry.id   8b9b5049c827196276232a56773a0758
#
_cell.length_a   1.000
_cell.length_b   1.000
_cell.length_c   1.000
_cell.angle_alpha   90.00
_cell.angle_beta   90.00
_cell.angle_gamma   90.00
#
_symmetry.space_group_name_H-M   'P 1'
#
loop_
_entity.id
_entity.type
_entity.pdbx_description
1 polymer ?
#
loop_
_entity_poly.entity_id
_entity_poly.type
_entity_poly.pdbx_seq_one_letter_code
_entity_poly.pdbx_strand_id
1 'polypeptide(L)'
;LNQTQDIALQKRALRSLAEVYRDCAALVRTGSSPIGNPATKAVEVLANGIETYGLRYDSTIWEMLALAYFEAYHTDPSVPQSYLRKAGECFNRVLELGVTKSYLYSNLYTIYYELQEYDLAEQTLDAYAAQYPKDYEPYAFRAMLYITLENRKEQSARDYSAVVEAYETAGQLLRSDDDATYYQQLQSLIQQLQKEGWIN
;
A
#
# COMPACT_ATOMS: atom_id res chain seq x y z
N LEU A 1 -8.48 29.04 -25.98
CA LEU A 1 -7.15 28.40 -26.13
C LEU A 1 -6.30 28.56 -24.87
N ASN A 2 -6.35 29.72 -24.19
CA ASN A 2 -5.51 29.98 -23.02
C ASN A 2 -5.87 29.14 -21.76
N GLN A 3 -7.16 28.88 -21.54
CA GLN A 3 -7.59 28.21 -20.30
C GLN A 3 -7.19 26.71 -20.25
N THR A 4 -7.25 26.01 -21.38
CA THR A 4 -6.86 24.59 -21.46
C THR A 4 -5.33 24.41 -21.37
N GLN A 5 -4.57 25.32 -21.94
CA GLN A 5 -3.10 25.34 -21.83
C GLN A 5 -2.66 25.67 -20.40
N ASP A 6 -3.38 26.55 -19.72
CA ASP A 6 -3.11 26.94 -18.34
C ASP A 6 -3.32 25.76 -17.38
N ILE A 7 -4.42 25.01 -17.51
CA ILE A 7 -4.68 23.79 -16.72
C ILE A 7 -3.60 22.72 -16.95
N ALA A 8 -3.18 22.52 -18.20
CA ALA A 8 -2.12 21.54 -18.51
C ALA A 8 -0.78 21.92 -17.87
N LEU A 9 -0.44 23.20 -17.88
CA LEU A 9 0.76 23.72 -17.23
C LEU A 9 0.69 23.59 -15.72
N GLN A 10 -0.45 23.91 -15.12
CA GLN A 10 -0.69 23.78 -13.68
C GLN A 10 -0.61 22.32 -13.22
N LYS A 11 -1.22 21.39 -13.95
CA LYS A 11 -1.06 19.93 -13.72
C LYS A 11 0.40 19.49 -13.73
N ARG A 12 1.14 19.93 -14.73
CA ARG A 12 2.56 19.59 -14.88
C ARG A 12 3.37 20.14 -13.70
N ALA A 13 3.16 21.40 -13.33
CA ALA A 13 3.82 22.03 -12.20
C ALA A 13 3.50 21.31 -10.88
N LEU A 14 2.23 20.94 -10.68
CA LEU A 14 1.78 20.21 -9.50
C LEU A 14 2.45 18.83 -9.38
N ARG A 15 2.53 18.09 -10.49
CA ARG A 15 3.23 16.78 -10.53
C ARG A 15 4.72 16.95 -10.22
N SER A 16 5.40 17.89 -10.88
CA SER A 16 6.82 18.12 -10.62
C SER A 16 7.09 18.54 -9.18
N LEU A 17 6.22 19.35 -8.59
CA LEU A 17 6.36 19.75 -7.19
C LEU A 17 6.16 18.56 -6.24
N ALA A 18 5.17 17.69 -6.49
CA ALA A 18 4.94 16.49 -5.70
C ALA A 18 6.10 15.48 -5.81
N GLU A 19 6.70 15.35 -7.02
CA GLU A 19 7.92 14.55 -7.22
C GLU A 19 9.09 15.07 -6.39
N VAL A 20 9.31 16.39 -6.39
CA VAL A 20 10.36 17.02 -5.57
C VAL A 20 10.13 16.73 -4.09
N TYR A 21 8.89 16.87 -3.59
CA TYR A 21 8.59 16.57 -2.19
C TYR A 21 8.79 15.08 -1.86
N ARG A 22 8.40 14.17 -2.75
CA ARG A 22 8.66 12.73 -2.59
C ARG A 22 10.16 12.43 -2.51
N ASP A 23 10.95 13.01 -3.40
CA ASP A 23 12.39 12.80 -3.43
C ASP A 23 13.06 13.39 -2.17
N CYS A 24 12.55 14.54 -1.68
CA CYS A 24 12.97 15.10 -0.40
C CYS A 24 12.55 14.26 0.81
N ALA A 25 11.48 13.45 0.74
CA ALA A 25 11.07 12.58 1.84
C ALA A 25 12.16 11.55 2.21
N ALA A 26 12.92 11.07 1.24
CA ALA A 26 14.09 10.23 1.49
C ALA A 26 15.15 10.92 2.37
N LEU A 27 15.31 12.25 2.27
CA LEU A 27 16.23 13.04 3.08
C LEU A 27 15.76 13.21 4.53
N VAL A 28 14.44 13.20 4.76
CA VAL A 28 13.88 13.24 6.14
C VAL A 28 14.29 12.00 6.92
N ARG A 29 14.25 10.84 6.30
CA ARG A 29 14.66 9.57 6.92
C ARG A 29 16.13 9.60 7.38
N THR A 30 16.94 10.42 6.75
CA THR A 30 18.34 10.65 7.13
C THR A 30 18.54 11.82 8.10
N GLY A 31 17.46 12.48 8.52
CA GLY A 31 17.51 13.64 9.43
C GLY A 31 17.99 14.96 8.79
N SER A 32 17.99 15.06 7.46
CA SER A 32 18.65 16.14 6.71
C SER A 32 17.70 17.12 6.00
N SER A 33 16.39 17.11 6.26
CA SER A 33 15.44 17.97 5.53
C SER A 33 15.39 19.40 6.10
N PRO A 34 15.64 20.43 5.27
CA PRO A 34 15.53 21.83 5.68
C PRO A 34 14.11 22.39 5.67
N ILE A 35 13.12 21.67 5.14
CA ILE A 35 11.75 22.17 4.87
C ILE A 35 10.67 21.51 5.75
N GLY A 36 11.05 20.88 6.86
CA GLY A 36 10.15 20.08 7.69
C GLY A 36 9.86 18.73 7.03
N ASN A 37 8.64 18.18 7.21
CA ASN A 37 8.27 16.92 6.55
C ASN A 37 7.76 17.18 5.13
N PRO A 38 8.51 16.78 4.08
CA PRO A 38 8.13 17.03 2.69
C PRO A 38 6.85 16.28 2.28
N ALA A 39 6.59 15.11 2.85
CA ALA A 39 5.40 14.34 2.52
C ALA A 39 4.12 15.06 2.99
N THR A 40 4.14 15.68 4.18
CA THR A 40 3.05 16.51 4.67
C THR A 40 2.82 17.72 3.75
N LYS A 41 3.90 18.35 3.24
CA LYS A 41 3.79 19.43 2.27
C LYS A 41 3.24 18.98 0.92
N ALA A 42 3.63 17.79 0.46
CA ALA A 42 3.07 17.20 -0.76
C ALA A 42 1.55 16.97 -0.62
N VAL A 43 1.08 16.50 0.54
CA VAL A 43 -0.35 16.36 0.85
C VAL A 43 -1.09 17.68 0.70
N GLU A 44 -0.60 18.77 1.33
CA GLU A 44 -1.21 20.09 1.25
C GLU A 44 -1.34 20.57 -0.21
N VAL A 45 -0.27 20.46 -0.97
CA VAL A 45 -0.20 20.96 -2.36
C VAL A 45 -1.10 20.13 -3.28
N LEU A 46 -1.08 18.81 -3.17
CA LEU A 46 -1.86 17.92 -4.03
C LEU A 46 -3.36 18.01 -3.71
N ALA A 47 -3.74 18.01 -2.43
CA ALA A 47 -5.14 18.14 -2.04
C ALA A 47 -5.73 19.47 -2.50
N ASN A 48 -5.04 20.58 -2.27
CA ASN A 48 -5.44 21.90 -2.77
C ASN A 48 -5.52 21.94 -4.31
N GLY A 49 -4.57 21.28 -5.00
CA GLY A 49 -4.54 21.23 -6.45
C GLY A 49 -5.74 20.50 -7.05
N ILE A 50 -6.19 19.41 -6.44
CA ILE A 50 -7.38 18.67 -6.89
C ILE A 50 -8.61 19.57 -6.87
N GLU A 51 -8.83 20.32 -5.79
CA GLU A 51 -9.97 21.21 -5.64
C GLU A 51 -9.86 22.45 -6.51
N THR A 52 -8.70 23.11 -6.50
CA THR A 52 -8.49 24.40 -7.19
C THR A 52 -8.52 24.25 -8.69
N TYR A 53 -7.96 23.17 -9.23
CA TYR A 53 -7.80 22.98 -10.69
C TYR A 53 -8.75 21.92 -11.27
N GLY A 54 -9.71 21.43 -10.48
CA GLY A 54 -10.70 20.46 -10.94
C GLY A 54 -10.13 19.11 -11.36
N LEU A 55 -9.06 18.63 -10.69
CA LEU A 55 -8.32 17.43 -11.08
C LEU A 55 -8.91 16.12 -10.54
N ARG A 56 -10.20 16.09 -10.24
CA ARG A 56 -10.92 14.93 -9.63
C ARG A 56 -10.86 13.65 -10.45
N TYR A 57 -10.62 13.76 -11.74
CA TYR A 57 -10.53 12.63 -12.67
C TYR A 57 -9.11 12.32 -13.12
N ASP A 58 -8.11 12.92 -12.49
CA ASP A 58 -6.71 12.66 -12.78
C ASP A 58 -6.15 11.59 -11.84
N SER A 59 -6.14 10.34 -12.30
CA SER A 59 -5.67 9.20 -11.51
C SER A 59 -4.23 9.35 -11.02
N THR A 60 -3.36 10.01 -11.81
CA THR A 60 -1.97 10.24 -11.41
C THR A 60 -1.86 11.15 -10.19
N ILE A 61 -2.66 12.22 -10.14
CA ILE A 61 -2.67 13.12 -8.99
C ILE A 61 -3.22 12.43 -7.74
N TRP A 62 -4.27 11.59 -7.87
CA TRP A 62 -4.78 10.79 -6.76
C TRP A 62 -3.75 9.76 -6.27
N GLU A 63 -3.03 9.11 -7.18
CA GLU A 63 -1.95 8.19 -6.84
C GLU A 63 -0.82 8.89 -6.08
N MET A 64 -0.40 10.07 -6.54
CA MET A 64 0.61 10.87 -5.85
C MET A 64 0.14 11.33 -4.47
N LEU A 65 -1.14 11.71 -4.33
CA LEU A 65 -1.72 12.09 -3.04
C LEU A 65 -1.80 10.90 -2.09
N ALA A 66 -2.16 9.72 -2.58
CA ALA A 66 -2.17 8.49 -1.79
C ALA A 66 -0.77 8.19 -1.21
N LEU A 67 0.25 8.21 -2.07
CA LEU A 67 1.65 7.99 -1.67
C LEU A 67 2.13 9.06 -0.68
N ALA A 68 1.75 10.33 -0.88
CA ALA A 68 2.11 11.41 0.03
C ALA A 68 1.47 11.24 1.43
N TYR A 69 0.20 10.84 1.50
CA TYR A 69 -0.46 10.52 2.78
C TYR A 69 0.20 9.33 3.48
N PHE A 70 0.49 8.27 2.73
CA PHE A 70 1.14 7.07 3.24
C PHE A 70 2.53 7.39 3.81
N GLU A 71 3.36 8.10 3.03
CA GLU A 71 4.71 8.49 3.45
C GLU A 71 4.68 9.47 4.64
N ALA A 72 3.76 10.44 4.65
CA ALA A 72 3.60 11.37 5.77
C ALA A 72 3.31 10.62 7.07
N TYR A 73 2.41 9.64 7.04
CA TYR A 73 2.09 8.83 8.21
C TYR A 73 3.31 8.07 8.75
N HIS A 74 4.16 7.54 7.88
CA HIS A 74 5.33 6.74 8.28
C HIS A 74 6.56 7.58 8.65
N THR A 75 6.60 8.84 8.25
CA THR A 75 7.78 9.71 8.47
C THR A 75 7.54 10.86 9.43
N ASP A 76 6.29 11.17 9.77
CA ASP A 76 5.93 12.24 10.70
C ASP A 76 5.07 11.70 11.85
N PRO A 77 5.69 11.47 13.03
CA PRO A 77 4.96 10.97 14.21
C PRO A 77 3.82 11.89 14.70
N SER A 78 3.77 13.13 14.22
CA SER A 78 2.74 14.10 14.62
C SER A 78 1.44 13.96 13.81
N VAL A 79 1.46 13.27 12.65
CA VAL A 79 0.25 13.09 11.86
C VAL A 79 -0.63 11.98 12.43
N PRO A 80 -1.96 12.18 12.41
CA PRO A 80 -2.88 11.18 12.96
C PRO A 80 -3.06 9.98 12.00
N GLN A 81 -3.51 8.85 12.54
CA GLN A 81 -3.84 7.63 11.78
C GLN A 81 -4.84 7.88 10.63
N SER A 82 -5.62 8.97 10.69
CA SER A 82 -6.51 9.36 9.59
C SER A 82 -5.77 9.62 8.27
N TYR A 83 -4.45 9.91 8.31
CA TYR A 83 -3.64 10.03 7.09
C TYR A 83 -3.52 8.68 6.37
N LEU A 84 -3.30 7.61 7.12
CA LEU A 84 -3.26 6.27 6.56
C LEU A 84 -4.61 5.88 5.92
N ARG A 85 -5.73 6.21 6.57
CA ARG A 85 -7.07 6.01 6.01
C ARG A 85 -7.28 6.81 4.72
N LYS A 86 -6.86 8.08 4.69
CA LYS A 86 -6.93 8.92 3.49
C LYS A 86 -6.05 8.40 2.34
N ALA A 87 -4.91 7.79 2.65
CA ALA A 87 -4.11 7.11 1.63
C ALA A 87 -4.91 5.97 0.97
N GLY A 88 -5.61 5.14 1.76
CA GLY A 88 -6.49 4.09 1.24
C GLY A 88 -7.63 4.64 0.38
N GLU A 89 -8.31 5.71 0.83
CA GLU A 89 -9.36 6.38 0.05
C GLU A 89 -8.84 6.88 -1.30
N CYS A 90 -7.63 7.47 -1.33
CA CYS A 90 -7.02 7.94 -2.56
C CYS A 90 -6.63 6.79 -3.50
N PHE A 91 -6.06 5.68 -3.00
CA PHE A 91 -5.78 4.50 -3.83
C PHE A 91 -7.05 3.86 -4.38
N ASN A 92 -8.11 3.76 -3.59
CA ASN A 92 -9.42 3.31 -4.08
C ASN A 92 -9.92 4.21 -5.20
N ARG A 93 -9.76 5.53 -5.05
CA ARG A 93 -10.12 6.47 -6.11
C ARG A 93 -9.34 6.24 -7.41
N VAL A 94 -8.07 5.86 -7.33
CA VAL A 94 -7.26 5.47 -8.50
C VAL A 94 -7.86 4.24 -9.20
N LEU A 95 -8.24 3.22 -8.43
CA LEU A 95 -8.91 2.02 -8.96
C LEU A 95 -10.27 2.35 -9.62
N GLU A 96 -11.10 3.19 -8.99
CA GLU A 96 -12.37 3.68 -9.54
C GLU A 96 -12.20 4.43 -10.86
N LEU A 97 -11.07 5.09 -11.05
CA LEU A 97 -10.71 5.78 -12.30
C LEU A 97 -10.18 4.81 -13.38
N GLY A 98 -10.23 3.51 -13.12
CA GLY A 98 -9.90 2.45 -14.07
C GLY A 98 -8.41 2.11 -14.18
N VAL A 99 -7.58 2.59 -13.28
CA VAL A 99 -6.17 2.19 -13.24
C VAL A 99 -6.04 0.90 -12.46
N THR A 100 -5.52 -0.15 -13.10
CA THR A 100 -5.30 -1.46 -12.49
C THR A 100 -3.82 -1.80 -12.54
N LYS A 101 -3.12 -1.58 -11.43
CA LYS A 101 -1.71 -1.94 -11.26
C LYS A 101 -1.56 -2.76 -9.98
N SER A 102 -0.77 -3.82 -9.99
CA SER A 102 -0.62 -4.76 -8.87
C SER A 102 -0.25 -4.05 -7.56
N TYR A 103 0.69 -3.12 -7.61
CA TYR A 103 1.12 -2.40 -6.42
C TYR A 103 0.03 -1.53 -5.74
N LEU A 104 -1.06 -1.17 -6.43
CA LEU A 104 -2.18 -0.48 -5.80
C LEU A 104 -2.87 -1.38 -4.78
N TYR A 105 -3.02 -2.66 -5.11
CA TYR A 105 -3.60 -3.66 -4.21
C TYR A 105 -2.65 -3.97 -3.05
N SER A 106 -1.34 -4.08 -3.31
CA SER A 106 -0.33 -4.30 -2.25
C SER A 106 -0.33 -3.15 -1.24
N ASN A 107 -0.39 -1.90 -1.71
CA ASN A 107 -0.49 -0.73 -0.84
C ASN A 107 -1.80 -0.69 -0.05
N LEU A 108 -2.94 -0.97 -0.69
CA LEU A 108 -4.25 -1.03 -0.02
C LEU A 108 -4.27 -2.13 1.05
N TYR A 109 -3.75 -3.32 0.75
CA TYR A 109 -3.60 -4.38 1.73
C TYR A 109 -2.78 -3.90 2.93
N THR A 110 -1.61 -3.32 2.69
CA THR A 110 -0.73 -2.80 3.75
C THR A 110 -1.46 -1.78 4.62
N ILE A 111 -2.17 -0.84 4.02
CA ILE A 111 -2.95 0.18 4.71
C ILE A 111 -4.02 -0.45 5.60
N TYR A 112 -4.85 -1.34 5.06
CA TYR A 112 -5.93 -1.96 5.83
C TYR A 112 -5.39 -2.90 6.90
N TYR A 113 -4.29 -3.60 6.63
CA TYR A 113 -3.60 -4.43 7.63
C TYR A 113 -3.08 -3.59 8.81
N GLU A 114 -2.42 -2.45 8.56
CA GLU A 114 -1.94 -1.54 9.60
C GLU A 114 -3.08 -0.87 10.37
N LEU A 115 -4.19 -0.56 9.70
CA LEU A 115 -5.41 -0.07 10.33
C LEU A 115 -6.15 -1.16 11.14
N GLN A 116 -5.71 -2.42 11.06
CA GLN A 116 -6.38 -3.60 11.62
C GLN A 116 -7.79 -3.82 11.04
N GLU A 117 -8.05 -3.31 9.86
CA GLU A 117 -9.29 -3.50 9.09
C GLU A 117 -9.17 -4.79 8.25
N TYR A 118 -9.05 -5.94 8.93
CA TYR A 118 -8.67 -7.21 8.30
C TYR A 118 -9.67 -7.71 7.27
N ASP A 119 -10.96 -7.42 7.44
CA ASP A 119 -11.98 -7.75 6.43
C ASP A 119 -11.75 -7.00 5.11
N LEU A 120 -11.35 -5.72 5.18
CA LEU A 120 -10.99 -4.94 3.99
C LEU A 120 -9.66 -5.38 3.40
N ALA A 121 -8.70 -5.77 4.24
CA ALA A 121 -7.44 -6.35 3.77
C ALA A 121 -7.71 -7.63 2.97
N GLU A 122 -8.55 -8.54 3.47
CA GLU A 122 -8.90 -9.79 2.78
C GLU A 122 -9.66 -9.53 1.47
N GLN A 123 -10.67 -8.66 1.47
CA GLN A 123 -11.37 -8.25 0.24
C GLN A 123 -10.42 -7.65 -0.81
N THR A 124 -9.41 -6.90 -0.37
CA THR A 124 -8.37 -6.35 -1.25
C THR A 124 -7.54 -7.46 -1.88
N LEU A 125 -7.18 -8.50 -1.11
CA LEU A 125 -6.44 -9.65 -1.61
C LEU A 125 -7.27 -10.49 -2.59
N ASP A 126 -8.58 -10.62 -2.36
CA ASP A 126 -9.49 -11.28 -3.30
C ASP A 126 -9.54 -10.53 -4.65
N ALA A 127 -9.67 -9.20 -4.60
CA ALA A 127 -9.64 -8.37 -5.79
C ALA A 127 -8.28 -8.43 -6.51
N TYR A 128 -7.18 -8.47 -5.74
CA TYR A 128 -5.83 -8.61 -6.27
C TYR A 128 -5.67 -9.94 -7.00
N ALA A 129 -5.99 -11.06 -6.35
CA ALA A 129 -5.88 -12.40 -6.94
C ALA A 129 -6.78 -12.56 -8.18
N ALA A 130 -7.97 -11.97 -8.18
CA ALA A 130 -8.88 -11.98 -9.34
C ALA A 130 -8.30 -11.21 -10.53
N GLN A 131 -7.68 -10.06 -10.29
CA GLN A 131 -7.11 -9.21 -11.35
C GLN A 131 -5.76 -9.76 -11.85
N TYR A 132 -4.97 -10.37 -10.98
CA TYR A 132 -3.62 -10.88 -11.24
C TYR A 132 -3.47 -12.34 -10.75
N PRO A 133 -4.16 -13.30 -11.38
CA PRO A 133 -4.25 -14.69 -10.89
C PRO A 133 -2.93 -15.48 -10.98
N LYS A 134 -1.89 -14.91 -11.60
CA LYS A 134 -0.57 -15.52 -11.72
C LYS A 134 0.48 -14.90 -10.81
N ASP A 135 0.11 -13.87 -10.05
CA ASP A 135 1.02 -13.25 -9.10
C ASP A 135 0.99 -14.02 -7.78
N TYR A 136 2.16 -14.24 -7.20
CA TYR A 136 2.28 -14.94 -5.91
C TYR A 136 1.91 -14.05 -4.71
N GLU A 137 2.08 -12.74 -4.85
CA GLU A 137 1.97 -11.77 -3.77
C GLU A 137 0.63 -11.81 -3.00
N PRO A 138 -0.56 -11.85 -3.67
CA PRO A 138 -1.82 -11.87 -2.92
C PRO A 138 -1.96 -13.10 -2.03
N TYR A 139 -1.37 -14.22 -2.39
CA TYR A 139 -1.38 -15.45 -1.59
C TYR A 139 -0.35 -15.37 -0.45
N ALA A 140 0.83 -14.80 -0.70
CA ALA A 140 1.81 -14.55 0.36
C ALA A 140 1.26 -13.59 1.43
N PHE A 141 0.63 -12.50 1.02
CA PHE A 141 -0.04 -11.57 1.95
C PHE A 141 -1.20 -12.21 2.70
N ARG A 142 -1.99 -13.07 2.04
CA ARG A 142 -3.07 -13.83 2.67
C ARG A 142 -2.54 -14.75 3.77
N ALA A 143 -1.47 -15.48 3.52
CA ALA A 143 -0.84 -16.30 4.55
C ALA A 143 -0.35 -15.45 5.74
N MET A 144 0.27 -14.28 5.50
CA MET A 144 0.68 -13.37 6.58
C MET A 144 -0.52 -12.83 7.38
N LEU A 145 -1.61 -12.50 6.70
CA LEU A 145 -2.86 -12.06 7.35
C LEU A 145 -3.43 -13.18 8.23
N TYR A 146 -3.50 -14.40 7.73
CA TYR A 146 -4.03 -15.54 8.47
C TYR A 146 -3.15 -15.92 9.68
N ILE A 147 -1.83 -15.85 9.57
CA ILE A 147 -0.93 -15.98 10.73
C ILE A 147 -1.31 -14.97 11.82
N THR A 148 -1.54 -13.72 11.42
CA THR A 148 -1.90 -12.66 12.36
C THR A 148 -3.26 -12.92 13.01
N LEU A 149 -4.25 -13.36 12.26
CA LEU A 149 -5.58 -13.69 12.77
C LEU A 149 -5.55 -14.91 13.71
N GLU A 150 -4.81 -15.95 13.35
CA GLU A 150 -4.66 -17.15 14.20
C GLU A 150 -3.94 -16.83 15.50
N ASN A 151 -2.88 -16.00 15.45
CA ASN A 151 -2.15 -15.60 16.65
C ASN A 151 -2.97 -14.77 17.64
N ARG A 152 -4.09 -14.18 17.21
CA ARG A 152 -5.03 -13.45 18.10
C ARG A 152 -6.02 -14.36 18.83
N LYS A 153 -6.16 -15.61 18.39
CA LYS A 153 -7.01 -16.60 19.04
C LYS A 153 -6.33 -17.21 20.27
N GLU A 154 -7.12 -17.74 21.16
CA GLU A 154 -6.62 -18.61 22.23
C GLU A 154 -5.83 -19.77 21.62
N GLN A 155 -4.75 -20.18 22.26
CA GLN A 155 -3.82 -21.19 21.74
C GLN A 155 -4.52 -22.48 21.29
N SER A 156 -5.50 -22.96 22.07
CA SER A 156 -6.26 -24.17 21.77
C SER A 156 -7.23 -24.06 20.58
N ALA A 157 -7.47 -22.84 20.10
CA ALA A 157 -8.40 -22.55 18.99
C ALA A 157 -7.67 -22.18 17.68
N ARG A 158 -6.33 -22.22 17.67
CA ARG A 158 -5.53 -21.88 16.50
C ARG A 158 -5.54 -23.00 15.47
N ASP A 159 -5.77 -22.63 14.21
CA ASP A 159 -5.70 -23.53 13.06
C ASP A 159 -4.98 -22.83 11.91
N TYR A 160 -3.78 -23.31 11.60
CA TYR A 160 -2.95 -22.75 10.55
C TYR A 160 -3.12 -23.46 9.19
N SER A 161 -4.15 -24.29 9.00
CA SER A 161 -4.37 -25.00 7.72
C SER A 161 -4.50 -24.05 6.52
N ALA A 162 -5.26 -22.96 6.68
CA ALA A 162 -5.41 -21.93 5.63
C ALA A 162 -4.11 -21.15 5.36
N VAL A 163 -3.25 -21.01 6.37
CA VAL A 163 -1.90 -20.42 6.20
C VAL A 163 -1.04 -21.30 5.30
N VAL A 164 -1.03 -22.62 5.54
CA VAL A 164 -0.26 -23.58 4.74
C VAL A 164 -0.74 -23.59 3.30
N GLU A 165 -2.05 -23.65 3.08
CA GLU A 165 -2.66 -23.61 1.73
C GLU A 165 -2.25 -22.34 0.95
N ALA A 166 -2.34 -21.18 1.59
CA ALA A 166 -1.95 -19.93 0.97
C ALA A 166 -0.45 -19.85 0.69
N TYR A 167 0.38 -20.35 1.60
CA TYR A 167 1.84 -20.43 1.41
C TYR A 167 2.23 -21.35 0.24
N GLU A 168 1.63 -22.53 0.17
CA GLU A 168 1.88 -23.48 -0.93
C GLU A 168 1.47 -22.89 -2.28
N THR A 169 0.30 -22.22 -2.32
CA THR A 169 -0.18 -21.53 -3.53
C THR A 169 0.78 -20.42 -3.96
N ALA A 170 1.26 -19.61 -3.02
CA ALA A 170 2.27 -18.59 -3.31
C ALA A 170 3.55 -19.20 -3.88
N GLY A 171 4.02 -20.31 -3.29
CA GLY A 171 5.23 -21.01 -3.76
C GLY A 171 5.08 -21.61 -5.16
N GLN A 172 3.91 -22.10 -5.52
CA GLN A 172 3.62 -22.62 -6.87
C GLN A 172 3.57 -21.52 -7.94
N LEU A 173 3.20 -20.31 -7.57
CA LEU A 173 3.10 -19.17 -8.47
C LEU A 173 4.38 -18.35 -8.57
N LEU A 174 5.28 -18.47 -7.59
CA LEU A 174 6.54 -17.72 -7.56
C LEU A 174 7.44 -18.15 -8.73
N ARG A 175 7.82 -17.17 -9.56
CA ARG A 175 8.73 -17.37 -10.69
C ARG A 175 10.13 -16.92 -10.33
N SER A 176 11.13 -17.39 -11.09
CA SER A 176 12.55 -17.09 -10.86
C SER A 176 12.94 -15.62 -11.07
N ASP A 177 12.12 -14.86 -11.79
CA ASP A 177 12.30 -13.43 -12.09
C ASP A 177 11.46 -12.52 -11.20
N ASP A 178 10.61 -13.08 -10.31
CA ASP A 178 9.85 -12.31 -9.34
C ASP A 178 10.74 -11.77 -8.21
N ASP A 179 10.38 -10.62 -7.66
CA ASP A 179 10.92 -10.18 -6.37
C ASP A 179 10.34 -11.07 -5.25
N ALA A 180 11.15 -11.99 -4.75
CA ALA A 180 10.73 -12.97 -3.77
C ALA A 180 10.71 -12.44 -2.31
N THR A 181 10.85 -11.14 -2.08
CA THR A 181 11.01 -10.56 -0.73
C THR A 181 9.88 -10.97 0.21
N TYR A 182 8.63 -10.84 -0.21
CA TYR A 182 7.47 -11.22 0.63
C TYR A 182 7.39 -12.73 0.86
N TYR A 183 7.73 -13.53 -0.15
CA TYR A 183 7.77 -14.98 0.01
C TYR A 183 8.86 -15.44 0.99
N GLN A 184 10.03 -14.82 0.98
CA GLN A 184 11.11 -15.11 1.92
C GLN A 184 10.74 -14.73 3.35
N GLN A 185 10.06 -13.60 3.54
CA GLN A 185 9.52 -13.22 4.85
C GLN A 185 8.51 -14.25 5.34
N LEU A 186 7.57 -14.64 4.50
CA LEU A 186 6.58 -15.68 4.82
C LEU A 186 7.24 -17.01 5.13
N GLN A 187 8.23 -17.42 4.35
CA GLN A 187 8.98 -18.66 4.58
C GLN A 187 9.63 -18.69 5.98
N SER A 188 10.15 -17.56 6.44
CA SER A 188 10.72 -17.44 7.79
C SER A 188 9.65 -17.63 8.89
N LEU A 189 8.44 -17.11 8.67
CA LEU A 189 7.30 -17.29 9.59
C LEU A 189 6.81 -18.75 9.60
N ILE A 190 6.75 -19.40 8.45
CA ILE A 190 6.39 -20.81 8.31
C ILE A 190 7.39 -21.71 9.06
N GLN A 191 8.69 -21.45 8.89
CA GLN A 191 9.74 -22.18 9.62
C GLN A 191 9.61 -22.01 11.16
N GLN A 192 9.20 -20.84 11.62
CA GLN A 192 8.93 -20.62 13.03
C GLN A 192 7.74 -21.45 13.49
N LEU A 193 6.62 -21.46 12.77
CA LEU A 193 5.43 -22.26 13.11
C LEU A 193 5.76 -23.77 13.12
N GLN A 194 6.59 -24.25 12.19
CA GLN A 194 7.08 -25.64 12.19
C GLN A 194 7.90 -25.95 13.44
N LYS A 195 8.85 -25.07 13.80
CA LYS A 195 9.69 -25.23 15.01
C LYS A 195 8.86 -25.25 16.29
N GLU A 196 7.77 -24.51 16.33
CA GLU A 196 6.84 -24.46 17.46
C GLU A 196 5.84 -25.63 17.46
N GLY A 197 5.82 -26.46 16.40
CA GLY A 197 4.96 -27.63 16.28
C GLY A 197 3.51 -27.35 15.90
N TRP A 198 3.24 -26.17 15.33
CA TRP A 198 1.91 -25.77 14.87
C TRP A 198 1.54 -26.37 13.51
N ILE A 199 2.53 -26.56 12.66
CA ILE A 199 2.39 -27.14 11.32
C ILE A 199 3.54 -28.13 11.06
N ASN A 200 3.31 -29.07 10.15
CA ASN A 200 4.29 -30.10 9.76
C ASN A 200 5.30 -29.59 8.73
#